data_2fde9d6ff31d9c3fcad67af53c7d1cd5
#
_entry.id   2fde9d6ff31d9c3fcad67af53c7d1cd5
#
_cell.length_a   1.000
_cell.length_b   1.000
_cell.length_c   1.000
_cell.angle_alpha   90.00
_cell.angle_beta   90.00
_cell.angle_gamma   90.00
#
_symmetry.space_group_name_H-M   'P 1'
#
loop_
_entity.id
_entity.type
_entity.pdbx_description
1 polymer ?
#
loop_
_entity_poly.entity_id
_entity_poly.type
_entity_poly.pdbx_seq_one_letter_code
_entity_poly.pdbx_strand_id
1 'polypeptide(L)'
;PDAFEVRRYFTGNVQFGVHNAPYRHSIVGNHLQAKYDFGFWDILAWNNINTPDGVQSVRIDENTTYDHVTAYTGQTIYPALYNSPQFTRSFYQPEELFAGYHGGIEINKNLDGFTFDENRNCWVRQLEMELQPVTYIYLVQVILRNNDHNGRKVTAVEGNANLSGMARSVNLNTGVTGADAITVNFFMRMKQDVADKNGNKVDVIGGKVLTFGIPKLNPSKLDARAYLESLQKVRDADLNNRHYIDVKMQFYNGKDSTFVFDVTDQARRLFRGGVITVELDMDKVPVPNRSGGSGFDAVVEDYEEKEWIFDM
;
A
#
# COMPACT_ATOMS: atom_id res chain seq x y z
N PRO A 1 0.11 5.96 -16.03
CA PRO A 1 0.16 7.39 -15.68
C PRO A 1 0.64 8.21 -16.88
N ASP A 2 -0.03 9.36 -17.09
CA ASP A 2 0.23 10.21 -18.24
C ASP A 2 1.15 11.39 -17.90
N ALA A 3 1.55 11.51 -16.64
CA ALA A 3 2.42 12.58 -16.16
C ALA A 3 3.38 12.07 -15.08
N PHE A 4 4.57 12.67 -15.04
CA PHE A 4 5.65 12.28 -14.15
C PHE A 4 6.35 13.49 -13.54
N GLU A 5 6.85 13.31 -12.34
CA GLU A 5 7.79 14.19 -11.67
C GLU A 5 9.19 13.60 -11.83
N VAL A 6 10.13 14.41 -12.28
CA VAL A 6 11.53 14.02 -12.46
C VAL A 6 12.43 14.98 -11.69
N ARG A 7 13.36 14.43 -10.94
CA ARG A 7 14.39 15.16 -10.22
C ARG A 7 15.76 14.73 -10.71
N ARG A 8 16.57 15.69 -11.13
CA ARG A 8 17.95 15.47 -11.56
C ARG A 8 18.90 16.11 -10.55
N TYR A 9 19.76 15.32 -9.99
CA TYR A 9 20.73 15.73 -8.97
C TYR A 9 22.13 15.73 -9.57
N PHE A 10 22.81 16.87 -9.50
CA PHE A 10 24.21 16.94 -9.84
C PHE A 10 25.04 16.54 -8.62
N THR A 11 25.76 15.41 -8.73
CA THR A 11 26.52 14.81 -7.62
C THR A 11 28.04 14.96 -7.78
N GLY A 12 28.48 15.61 -8.85
CA GLY A 12 29.89 15.72 -9.25
C GLY A 12 30.82 16.50 -8.32
N ASN A 13 30.31 17.27 -7.34
CA ASN A 13 31.12 18.10 -6.44
C ASN A 13 30.89 17.77 -4.96
N VAL A 14 30.63 16.52 -4.64
CA VAL A 14 30.38 16.08 -3.25
C VAL A 14 31.60 16.20 -2.32
N GLN A 15 32.77 16.62 -2.84
CA GLN A 15 34.02 16.77 -2.05
C GLN A 15 33.87 17.68 -0.80
N PHE A 16 32.81 18.49 -0.71
CA PHE A 16 32.61 19.43 0.39
C PHE A 16 31.28 19.24 1.13
N GLY A 17 30.53 18.17 0.91
CA GLY A 17 29.23 17.94 1.56
C GLY A 17 28.13 18.94 1.15
N VAL A 18 28.35 19.71 0.10
CA VAL A 18 27.37 20.64 -0.44
C VAL A 18 26.53 19.92 -1.48
N HIS A 19 25.28 19.62 -1.12
CA HIS A 19 24.31 19.07 -2.05
C HIS A 19 23.56 20.23 -2.73
N ASN A 20 23.64 20.28 -4.05
CA ASN A 20 22.83 21.23 -4.81
C ASN A 20 21.36 20.80 -4.83
N ALA A 21 20.45 21.77 -4.84
CA ALA A 21 19.05 21.50 -5.04
C ALA A 21 18.82 20.79 -6.39
N PRO A 22 17.90 19.82 -6.46
CA PRO A 22 17.64 19.11 -7.72
C PRO A 22 17.01 20.02 -8.77
N TYR A 23 17.30 19.73 -10.04
CA TYR A 23 16.52 20.26 -11.15
C TYR A 23 15.19 19.54 -11.21
N ARG A 24 14.09 20.28 -11.09
CA ARG A 24 12.73 19.75 -11.01
C ARG A 24 12.01 19.87 -12.34
N HIS A 25 11.39 18.79 -12.78
CA HIS A 25 10.58 18.74 -13.98
C HIS A 25 9.28 18.01 -13.69
N SER A 26 8.18 18.63 -14.14
CA SER A 26 6.87 17.98 -14.23
C SER A 26 6.58 17.79 -15.70
N ILE A 27 6.42 16.57 -16.15
CA ILE A 27 6.26 16.23 -17.57
C ILE A 27 4.92 15.55 -17.82
N VAL A 28 4.35 15.80 -18.98
CA VAL A 28 3.23 15.05 -19.53
C VAL A 28 3.77 14.13 -20.62
N GLY A 29 3.34 12.87 -20.61
CA GLY A 29 3.95 11.81 -21.43
C GLY A 29 5.17 11.19 -20.75
N ASN A 30 5.91 10.38 -21.48
CA ASN A 30 7.00 9.54 -20.97
C ASN A 30 8.41 9.99 -21.40
N HIS A 31 8.56 11.23 -21.84
CA HIS A 31 9.82 11.73 -22.37
C HIS A 31 10.22 13.07 -21.77
N LEU A 32 11.46 13.14 -21.28
CA LEU A 32 12.10 14.37 -20.82
C LEU A 32 13.36 14.62 -21.63
N GLN A 33 13.45 15.80 -22.25
CA GLN A 33 14.68 16.28 -22.83
C GLN A 33 15.31 17.35 -21.92
N ALA A 34 16.57 17.16 -21.53
CA ALA A 34 17.25 18.08 -20.63
C ALA A 34 18.75 18.21 -20.96
N LYS A 35 19.31 19.36 -20.62
CA LYS A 35 20.75 19.62 -20.73
C LYS A 35 21.45 19.14 -19.46
N TYR A 36 22.65 18.61 -19.64
CA TYR A 36 23.52 18.13 -18.58
C TYR A 36 24.92 18.73 -18.71
N ASP A 37 25.47 19.15 -17.60
CA ASP A 37 26.88 19.53 -17.51
C ASP A 37 27.76 18.29 -17.30
N PHE A 38 29.07 18.44 -17.58
CA PHE A 38 30.05 17.38 -17.29
C PHE A 38 30.09 17.07 -15.79
N GLY A 39 30.10 15.81 -15.44
CA GLY A 39 30.14 15.32 -14.07
C GLY A 39 29.21 14.15 -13.83
N PHE A 40 28.89 13.90 -12.56
CA PHE A 40 28.01 12.81 -12.16
C PHE A 40 26.60 13.31 -11.85
N TRP A 41 25.62 12.52 -12.29
CA TRP A 41 24.22 12.81 -12.14
C TRP A 41 23.45 11.62 -11.61
N ASP A 42 22.44 11.90 -10.82
CA ASP A 42 21.45 10.94 -10.39
C ASP A 42 20.06 11.45 -10.80
N ILE A 43 19.21 10.52 -11.20
CA ILE A 43 17.83 10.81 -11.61
C ILE A 43 16.88 9.99 -10.75
N LEU A 44 15.90 10.66 -10.17
CA LEU A 44 14.78 10.07 -9.48
C LEU A 44 13.50 10.51 -10.17
N ALA A 45 12.61 9.57 -10.47
CA ALA A 45 11.32 9.88 -11.07
C ALA A 45 10.19 9.12 -10.41
N TRP A 46 9.00 9.70 -10.41
CA TRP A 46 7.77 9.08 -9.97
C TRP A 46 6.58 9.60 -10.79
N ASN A 47 5.48 8.84 -10.80
CA ASN A 47 4.26 9.29 -11.48
C ASN A 47 3.62 10.46 -10.72
N ASN A 48 3.03 11.38 -11.46
CA ASN A 48 2.24 12.44 -10.87
C ASN A 48 0.98 11.84 -10.21
N ILE A 49 0.77 12.17 -8.94
CA ILE A 49 -0.32 11.69 -8.10
C ILE A 49 -1.47 12.69 -7.98
N ASN A 50 -1.55 13.68 -8.87
CA ASN A 50 -2.67 14.60 -8.90
C ASN A 50 -3.97 13.84 -9.19
N THR A 51 -4.85 13.78 -8.20
CA THR A 51 -6.18 13.22 -8.35
C THR A 51 -7.12 14.23 -8.99
N PRO A 52 -8.08 13.79 -9.83
CA PRO A 52 -9.06 14.70 -10.43
C PRO A 52 -9.87 15.51 -9.40
N ASP A 53 -10.04 14.95 -8.20
CA ASP A 53 -10.82 15.57 -7.12
C ASP A 53 -10.00 16.53 -6.24
N GLY A 54 -8.70 16.71 -6.53
CA GLY A 54 -7.80 17.61 -5.80
C GLY A 54 -7.47 17.16 -4.37
N VAL A 55 -7.95 16.00 -3.94
CA VAL A 55 -7.64 15.42 -2.63
C VAL A 55 -6.48 14.44 -2.79
N GLN A 56 -5.31 14.88 -2.37
CA GLN A 56 -4.10 14.09 -2.41
C GLN A 56 -3.80 13.55 -1.00
N SER A 57 -3.76 12.23 -0.85
CA SER A 57 -3.43 11.59 0.43
C SER A 57 -1.94 11.38 0.63
N VAL A 58 -1.19 11.13 -0.46
CA VAL A 58 0.26 11.00 -0.44
C VAL A 58 0.92 12.36 -0.47
N ARG A 59 1.87 12.55 0.42
CA ARG A 59 2.79 13.69 0.43
C ARG A 59 4.20 13.19 0.17
N ILE A 60 4.98 13.96 -0.58
CA ILE A 60 6.38 13.65 -0.86
C ILE A 60 7.24 14.68 -0.15
N ASP A 61 8.09 14.18 0.75
CA ASP A 61 9.13 14.97 1.39
C ASP A 61 10.39 14.90 0.53
N GLU A 62 10.67 16.03 -0.14
CA GLU A 62 11.82 16.18 -1.01
C GLU A 62 12.96 16.87 -0.26
N ASN A 63 13.90 16.08 0.24
CA ASN A 63 15.15 16.61 0.76
C ASN A 63 16.11 17.02 -0.36
N THR A 64 17.20 17.68 0.00
CA THR A 64 18.23 18.12 -0.94
C THR A 64 18.99 16.97 -1.60
N THR A 65 18.92 15.78 -1.03
CA THR A 65 19.58 14.57 -1.50
C THR A 65 18.57 13.55 -2.02
N TYR A 66 18.93 12.86 -3.08
CA TYR A 66 18.07 11.85 -3.73
C TYR A 66 17.77 10.62 -2.85
N ASP A 67 18.63 10.31 -1.91
CA ASP A 67 18.54 9.16 -1.02
C ASP A 67 17.53 9.34 0.13
N HIS A 68 17.04 10.57 0.35
CA HIS A 68 16.09 10.89 1.42
C HIS A 68 14.68 11.26 0.93
N VAL A 69 14.40 11.17 -0.37
CA VAL A 69 13.06 11.48 -0.89
C VAL A 69 12.07 10.41 -0.46
N THR A 70 11.09 10.81 0.33
CA THR A 70 10.15 9.88 0.98
C THR A 70 8.70 10.26 0.70
N ALA A 71 7.90 9.30 0.23
CA ALA A 71 6.45 9.41 0.14
C ALA A 71 5.81 8.89 1.43
N TYR A 72 4.76 9.56 1.92
CA TYR A 72 4.03 9.16 3.11
C TYR A 72 2.57 9.55 3.05
N THR A 73 1.71 8.82 3.78
CA THR A 73 0.28 9.14 3.85
C THR A 73 -0.05 10.04 5.04
N GLY A 74 -1.10 10.85 4.87
CA GLY A 74 -1.66 11.71 5.92
C GLY A 74 -2.64 10.96 6.82
N GLN A 75 -2.80 11.47 8.04
CA GLN A 75 -3.82 10.97 8.97
C GLN A 75 -5.22 11.35 8.48
N THR A 76 -6.15 10.40 8.54
CA THR A 76 -7.58 10.65 8.25
C THR A 76 -8.30 11.22 9.47
N ILE A 77 -9.47 11.83 9.21
CA ILE A 77 -10.41 12.25 10.27
C ILE A 77 -11.21 11.07 10.84
N TYR A 78 -11.20 9.91 10.15
CA TYR A 78 -11.94 8.73 10.61
C TYR A 78 -11.18 8.07 11.76
N PRO A 79 -11.85 7.71 12.87
CA PRO A 79 -11.23 6.95 13.93
C PRO A 79 -10.90 5.53 13.46
N ALA A 80 -9.91 4.91 14.06
CA ALA A 80 -9.73 3.47 13.93
C ALA A 80 -10.91 2.73 14.59
N LEU A 81 -11.44 1.70 13.94
CA LEU A 81 -12.57 0.92 14.47
C LEU A 81 -12.15 0.08 15.69
N TYR A 82 -10.93 -0.39 15.67
CA TYR A 82 -10.33 -1.14 16.76
C TYR A 82 -9.38 -0.26 17.57
N ASN A 83 -9.64 -0.16 18.85
CA ASN A 83 -8.89 0.70 19.77
C ASN A 83 -7.68 -0.05 20.35
N SER A 84 -6.74 -0.47 19.49
CA SER A 84 -5.46 -0.99 19.93
C SER A 84 -4.55 0.16 20.37
N PRO A 85 -3.81 0.06 21.47
CA PRO A 85 -2.82 1.07 21.88
C PRO A 85 -1.78 1.38 20.80
N GLN A 86 -1.50 0.42 19.91
CA GLN A 86 -0.56 0.58 18.80
C GLN A 86 -1.17 1.28 17.58
N PHE A 87 -2.51 1.28 17.41
CA PHE A 87 -3.19 1.68 16.17
C PHE A 87 -4.38 2.60 16.44
N THR A 88 -4.24 3.56 17.35
CA THR A 88 -5.32 4.48 17.75
C THR A 88 -5.74 5.48 16.67
N ARG A 89 -4.96 5.60 15.59
CA ARG A 89 -5.18 6.57 14.52
C ARG A 89 -5.22 5.87 13.17
N SER A 90 -6.20 6.23 12.33
CA SER A 90 -6.23 5.76 10.96
C SER A 90 -5.63 6.78 10.00
N PHE A 91 -5.15 6.29 8.87
CA PHE A 91 -4.50 7.04 7.81
C PHE A 91 -5.22 6.80 6.49
N TYR A 92 -5.12 7.76 5.59
CA TYR A 92 -5.62 7.56 4.23
C TYR A 92 -4.80 6.48 3.53
N GLN A 93 -5.46 5.72 2.65
CA GLN A 93 -4.74 4.88 1.71
C GLN A 93 -3.95 5.77 0.74
N PRO A 94 -2.72 5.39 0.35
CA PRO A 94 -1.98 6.11 -0.67
C PRO A 94 -2.64 5.96 -2.05
N GLU A 95 -2.38 6.89 -2.94
CA GLU A 95 -2.63 6.73 -4.37
C GLU A 95 -1.67 5.70 -4.98
N GLU A 96 -1.98 5.24 -6.19
CA GLU A 96 -1.05 4.38 -6.95
C GLU A 96 0.22 5.16 -7.27
N LEU A 97 1.33 4.71 -6.71
CA LEU A 97 2.63 5.35 -6.83
C LEU A 97 3.66 4.37 -7.40
N PHE A 98 4.38 4.87 -8.40
CA PHE A 98 5.51 4.19 -9.03
C PHE A 98 6.72 5.11 -8.94
N ALA A 99 7.89 4.57 -8.67
CA ALA A 99 9.13 5.33 -8.60
C ALA A 99 10.28 4.57 -9.25
N GLY A 100 11.24 5.31 -9.76
CA GLY A 100 12.46 4.77 -10.35
C GLY A 100 13.65 5.66 -10.06
N TYR A 101 14.82 5.04 -9.91
CA TYR A 101 16.07 5.71 -9.68
C TYR A 101 17.13 5.18 -10.64
N HIS A 102 17.89 6.11 -11.22
CA HIS A 102 19.04 5.82 -12.05
C HIS A 102 20.19 6.71 -11.58
N GLY A 103 21.20 6.11 -10.98
CA GLY A 103 22.33 6.83 -10.40
C GLY A 103 23.64 6.56 -11.10
N GLY A 104 24.65 7.39 -10.75
CA GLY A 104 26.00 7.23 -11.27
C GLY A 104 26.15 7.51 -12.76
N ILE A 105 25.31 8.38 -13.33
CA ILE A 105 25.38 8.78 -14.73
C ILE A 105 26.59 9.72 -14.89
N GLU A 106 27.66 9.21 -15.46
CA GLU A 106 28.81 10.05 -15.78
C GLU A 106 28.66 10.68 -17.16
N ILE A 107 28.89 11.98 -17.22
CA ILE A 107 29.01 12.74 -18.46
C ILE A 107 30.40 13.32 -18.49
N ASN A 108 31.28 12.69 -19.27
CA ASN A 108 32.68 13.06 -19.38
C ASN A 108 32.97 13.80 -20.69
N LYS A 109 34.17 14.33 -20.81
CA LYS A 109 34.62 15.10 -21.99
C LYS A 109 34.73 14.26 -23.26
N ASN A 110 34.85 12.94 -23.13
CA ASN A 110 34.97 12.01 -24.28
C ASN A 110 33.60 11.76 -24.91
N LEU A 111 32.49 12.13 -24.21
CA LEU A 111 31.12 11.93 -24.66
C LEU A 111 30.80 10.46 -24.97
N ASP A 112 31.33 9.54 -24.14
CA ASP A 112 31.14 8.10 -24.31
C ASP A 112 29.63 7.75 -24.25
N GLY A 113 29.15 7.06 -25.27
CA GLY A 113 27.74 6.68 -25.40
C GLY A 113 26.82 7.81 -25.89
N PHE A 114 27.39 8.94 -26.33
CA PHE A 114 26.65 10.03 -26.99
C PHE A 114 26.74 9.92 -28.50
N THR A 115 25.70 10.37 -29.19
CA THR A 115 25.61 10.51 -30.65
C THR A 115 25.38 11.97 -30.99
N PHE A 116 26.04 12.50 -32.00
CA PHE A 116 25.81 13.86 -32.44
C PHE A 116 24.53 13.96 -33.26
N ASP A 117 23.62 14.80 -32.82
CA ASP A 117 22.38 15.14 -33.53
C ASP A 117 22.61 16.39 -34.36
N GLU A 118 22.71 16.25 -35.70
CA GLU A 118 22.95 17.32 -36.62
C GLU A 118 21.82 18.35 -36.65
N ASN A 119 20.56 17.89 -36.47
CA ASN A 119 19.39 18.78 -36.52
C ASN A 119 19.33 19.72 -35.31
N ARG A 120 19.81 19.25 -34.17
CA ARG A 120 19.85 20.01 -32.91
C ARG A 120 21.20 20.64 -32.61
N ASN A 121 22.21 20.29 -33.39
CA ASN A 121 23.61 20.70 -33.21
C ASN A 121 24.10 20.43 -31.77
N CYS A 122 23.83 19.24 -31.26
CA CYS A 122 24.23 18.84 -29.90
C CYS A 122 24.49 17.33 -29.80
N TRP A 123 25.27 16.96 -28.78
CA TRP A 123 25.45 15.56 -28.41
C TRP A 123 24.28 15.06 -27.58
N VAL A 124 23.70 13.92 -27.95
CA VAL A 124 22.54 13.31 -27.29
C VAL A 124 22.86 11.92 -26.82
N ARG A 125 22.31 11.56 -25.66
CA ARG A 125 22.29 10.21 -25.13
C ARG A 125 20.88 9.90 -24.62
N GLN A 126 20.34 8.77 -25.02
CA GLN A 126 19.07 8.29 -24.52
C GLN A 126 19.30 7.47 -23.27
N LEU A 127 18.50 7.73 -22.24
CA LEU A 127 18.43 6.95 -21.02
C LEU A 127 17.00 6.44 -20.88
N GLU A 128 16.88 5.17 -20.56
CA GLU A 128 15.59 4.55 -20.23
C GLU A 128 15.55 4.26 -18.74
N MET A 129 14.40 4.57 -18.11
CA MET A 129 14.16 4.31 -16.71
C MET A 129 12.83 3.61 -16.53
N GLU A 130 12.87 2.46 -15.89
CA GLU A 130 11.68 1.73 -15.49
C GLU A 130 11.24 2.18 -14.10
N LEU A 131 9.95 2.53 -13.96
CA LEU A 131 9.34 2.82 -12.66
C LEU A 131 8.74 1.54 -12.08
N GLN A 132 9.08 1.26 -10.84
CA GLN A 132 8.58 0.12 -10.08
C GLN A 132 7.46 0.55 -9.15
N PRO A 133 6.43 -0.28 -8.90
CA PRO A 133 5.39 0.05 -7.93
C PRO A 133 5.98 0.17 -6.53
N VAL A 134 5.58 1.20 -5.81
CA VAL A 134 5.91 1.42 -4.40
C VAL A 134 4.66 1.43 -3.53
N THR A 135 3.49 1.26 -4.14
CA THR A 135 2.21 0.97 -3.47
C THR A 135 1.66 -0.35 -3.96
N TYR A 136 0.98 -1.08 -3.08
CA TYR A 136 0.49 -2.43 -3.32
C TYR A 136 -1.00 -2.50 -3.01
N ILE A 137 -1.73 -3.22 -3.87
CA ILE A 137 -3.18 -3.41 -3.77
C ILE A 137 -3.46 -4.70 -3.01
N TYR A 138 -4.28 -4.59 -1.97
CA TYR A 138 -4.91 -5.73 -1.33
C TYR A 138 -6.41 -5.72 -1.61
N LEU A 139 -6.93 -6.83 -2.09
CA LEU A 139 -8.36 -7.10 -2.16
C LEU A 139 -8.72 -7.87 -0.89
N VAL A 140 -9.53 -7.26 -0.04
CA VAL A 140 -9.95 -7.84 1.22
C VAL A 140 -11.35 -8.39 1.07
N GLN A 141 -11.57 -9.63 1.48
CA GLN A 141 -12.90 -10.25 1.50
C GLN A 141 -13.13 -11.02 2.78
N VAL A 142 -14.31 -10.81 3.37
CA VAL A 142 -14.83 -11.57 4.51
C VAL A 142 -16.05 -12.33 4.01
N ILE A 143 -15.96 -13.65 4.00
CA ILE A 143 -17.02 -14.57 3.55
C ILE A 143 -17.85 -14.94 4.76
N LEU A 144 -19.15 -14.64 4.72
CA LEU A 144 -20.11 -14.98 5.75
C LEU A 144 -20.86 -16.24 5.35
N ARG A 145 -20.55 -17.35 5.98
CA ARG A 145 -21.32 -18.59 5.81
C ARG A 145 -22.49 -18.63 6.77
N ASN A 146 -23.60 -19.25 6.34
CA ASN A 146 -24.80 -19.41 7.15
C ASN A 146 -25.36 -18.08 7.69
N ASN A 147 -25.26 -17.01 6.87
CA ASN A 147 -25.71 -15.67 7.26
C ASN A 147 -27.25 -15.51 7.16
N ASP A 148 -27.99 -16.55 6.82
CA ASP A 148 -29.43 -16.52 6.59
C ASP A 148 -30.27 -16.91 7.80
N HIS A 149 -29.65 -17.34 8.94
CA HIS A 149 -30.35 -17.89 10.08
C HIS A 149 -30.75 -16.87 11.16
N ASN A 150 -32.06 -16.84 11.42
CA ASN A 150 -32.79 -16.34 12.61
C ASN A 150 -32.06 -15.37 13.55
N GLY A 151 -32.11 -14.07 13.23
CA GLY A 151 -31.61 -13.00 14.10
C GLY A 151 -30.10 -12.83 14.14
N ARG A 152 -29.35 -13.73 13.54
CA ARG A 152 -27.88 -13.69 13.42
C ARG A 152 -27.41 -13.07 12.11
N LYS A 153 -28.33 -12.78 11.22
CA LYS A 153 -28.02 -12.23 9.90
C LYS A 153 -27.33 -10.86 10.03
N VAL A 154 -26.16 -10.75 9.46
CA VAL A 154 -25.55 -9.45 9.13
C VAL A 154 -26.27 -8.89 7.92
N THR A 155 -26.78 -7.69 8.02
CA THR A 155 -27.59 -7.04 6.98
C THR A 155 -26.86 -5.90 6.29
N ALA A 156 -25.88 -5.33 6.97
CA ALA A 156 -25.06 -4.24 6.43
C ALA A 156 -23.68 -4.20 7.10
N VAL A 157 -22.79 -3.44 6.51
CA VAL A 157 -21.49 -3.09 7.08
C VAL A 157 -21.35 -1.59 7.12
N GLU A 158 -20.60 -1.07 8.08
CA GLU A 158 -20.12 0.29 8.00
C GLU A 158 -19.18 0.38 6.80
N GLY A 159 -19.33 1.44 5.96
CA GLY A 159 -18.52 1.58 4.75
C GLY A 159 -17.01 1.67 5.01
N ASN A 160 -16.62 2.12 6.22
CA ASN A 160 -15.22 2.21 6.62
C ASN A 160 -14.76 0.94 7.32
N ALA A 161 -13.61 0.44 6.88
CA ALA A 161 -12.87 -0.66 7.49
C ALA A 161 -11.40 -0.25 7.64
N ASN A 162 -10.64 -1.04 8.37
CA ASN A 162 -9.22 -0.76 8.61
C ASN A 162 -8.36 -1.99 8.31
N LEU A 163 -7.17 -1.72 7.76
CA LEU A 163 -6.07 -2.69 7.69
C LEU A 163 -4.90 -2.13 8.48
N SER A 164 -4.52 -2.80 9.56
CA SER A 164 -3.45 -2.34 10.45
C SER A 164 -2.11 -3.03 10.19
N GLY A 165 -1.04 -2.45 10.74
CA GLY A 165 0.32 -2.96 10.62
C GLY A 165 1.03 -2.60 9.31
N MET A 166 0.46 -1.73 8.48
CA MET A 166 1.03 -1.33 7.19
C MET A 166 2.01 -0.17 7.34
N ALA A 167 2.99 -0.09 6.43
CA ALA A 167 3.97 1.00 6.45
C ALA A 167 3.32 2.36 6.14
N ARG A 168 3.71 3.39 6.90
CA ARG A 168 3.26 4.77 6.68
C ARG A 168 3.92 5.43 5.47
N SER A 169 5.14 5.02 5.13
CA SER A 169 5.97 5.70 4.16
C SER A 169 6.85 4.75 3.36
N VAL A 170 7.38 5.25 2.26
CA VAL A 170 8.35 4.55 1.42
C VAL A 170 9.40 5.53 0.91
N ASN A 171 10.65 5.12 0.89
CA ASN A 171 11.73 5.86 0.25
C ASN A 171 11.68 5.62 -1.26
N LEU A 172 11.54 6.68 -2.06
CA LEU A 172 11.33 6.57 -3.51
C LEU A 172 12.59 6.13 -4.27
N ASN A 173 13.76 6.38 -3.72
CA ASN A 173 15.02 5.93 -4.33
C ASN A 173 15.21 4.41 -4.13
N THR A 174 15.09 3.98 -2.89
CA THR A 174 15.42 2.60 -2.52
C THR A 174 14.23 1.64 -2.62
N GLY A 175 13.01 2.14 -2.57
CA GLY A 175 11.79 1.35 -2.43
C GLY A 175 11.60 0.73 -1.05
N VAL A 176 12.46 1.07 -0.08
CA VAL A 176 12.35 0.56 1.30
C VAL A 176 11.25 1.29 2.03
N THR A 177 10.35 0.53 2.64
CA THR A 177 9.25 1.06 3.45
C THR A 177 9.74 1.52 4.82
N GLY A 178 9.10 2.56 5.35
CA GLY A 178 9.39 3.10 6.67
C GLY A 178 9.13 2.11 7.81
N ALA A 179 9.65 2.42 8.98
CA ALA A 179 9.49 1.59 10.18
C ALA A 179 8.14 1.79 10.89
N ASP A 180 7.49 2.93 10.66
CA ASP A 180 6.24 3.28 11.31
C ASP A 180 5.10 2.44 10.75
N ALA A 181 4.52 1.60 11.59
CA ALA A 181 3.31 0.85 11.29
C ALA A 181 2.07 1.70 11.57
N ILE A 182 1.15 1.69 10.64
CA ILE A 182 -0.10 2.45 10.72
C ILE A 182 -1.31 1.57 10.43
N THR A 183 -2.49 2.12 10.73
CA THR A 183 -3.78 1.58 10.33
C THR A 183 -4.29 2.37 9.12
N VAL A 184 -4.50 1.69 8.00
CA VAL A 184 -5.03 2.30 6.77
C VAL A 184 -6.53 2.14 6.73
N ASN A 185 -7.25 3.26 6.57
CA ASN A 185 -8.70 3.26 6.40
C ASN A 185 -9.06 3.02 4.93
N PHE A 186 -10.04 2.17 4.68
CA PHE A 186 -10.55 1.88 3.35
C PHE A 186 -12.04 1.57 3.38
N PHE A 187 -12.65 1.49 2.21
CA PHE A 187 -14.08 1.30 2.07
C PHE A 187 -14.41 -0.16 1.73
N MET A 188 -15.38 -0.74 2.45
CA MET A 188 -15.92 -2.07 2.18
C MET A 188 -17.41 -2.03 1.88
N ARG A 189 -17.87 -2.99 1.11
CA ARG A 189 -19.28 -3.20 0.77
C ARG A 189 -19.67 -4.65 0.96
N MET A 190 -20.93 -4.86 1.27
CA MET A 190 -21.52 -6.20 1.35
C MET A 190 -22.23 -6.52 0.05
N LYS A 191 -22.01 -7.74 -0.45
CA LYS A 191 -22.73 -8.36 -1.57
C LYS A 191 -23.35 -9.65 -1.06
N GLN A 192 -24.64 -9.79 -1.22
CA GLN A 192 -25.41 -10.93 -0.76
C GLN A 192 -25.59 -11.97 -1.86
N ASP A 193 -25.86 -13.22 -1.47
CA ASP A 193 -26.17 -14.34 -2.36
C ASP A 193 -25.12 -14.60 -3.46
N VAL A 194 -23.85 -14.43 -3.15
CA VAL A 194 -22.74 -14.74 -4.07
C VAL A 194 -22.54 -16.25 -4.13
N ALA A 195 -22.43 -16.80 -5.31
CA ALA A 195 -22.10 -18.23 -5.45
C ALA A 195 -20.61 -18.46 -5.17
N ASP A 196 -20.32 -19.36 -4.21
CA ASP A 196 -18.96 -19.84 -4.01
C ASP A 196 -18.55 -20.84 -5.10
N LYS A 197 -17.30 -21.31 -5.11
CA LYS A 197 -16.81 -22.28 -6.11
C LYS A 197 -17.57 -23.61 -6.14
N ASN A 198 -18.31 -23.94 -5.08
CA ASN A 198 -19.11 -25.14 -4.98
C ASN A 198 -20.59 -24.87 -5.36
N GLY A 199 -20.91 -23.63 -5.74
CA GLY A 199 -22.28 -23.19 -6.05
C GLY A 199 -23.13 -22.87 -4.81
N ASN A 200 -22.56 -22.90 -3.60
CA ASN A 200 -23.29 -22.49 -2.39
C ASN A 200 -23.42 -20.97 -2.33
N LYS A 201 -24.55 -20.52 -1.85
CA LYS A 201 -24.77 -19.09 -1.62
C LYS A 201 -24.08 -18.65 -0.33
N VAL A 202 -23.31 -17.59 -0.43
CA VAL A 202 -22.65 -16.91 0.70
C VAL A 202 -22.80 -15.42 0.57
N ASP A 203 -22.71 -14.71 1.68
CA ASP A 203 -22.59 -13.25 1.66
C ASP A 203 -21.12 -12.88 1.78
N VAL A 204 -20.71 -11.85 1.04
CA VAL A 204 -19.31 -11.42 1.00
C VAL A 204 -19.21 -9.93 1.31
N ILE A 205 -18.36 -9.58 2.25
CA ILE A 205 -17.96 -8.20 2.52
C ILE A 205 -16.60 -8.00 1.88
N GLY A 206 -16.50 -7.07 0.94
CA GLY A 206 -15.26 -6.88 0.18
C GLY A 206 -14.88 -5.42 -0.01
N GLY A 207 -13.59 -5.19 -0.18
CA GLY A 207 -13.02 -3.87 -0.45
C GLY A 207 -11.62 -3.95 -1.02
N LYS A 208 -11.21 -2.85 -1.66
CA LYS A 208 -9.84 -2.64 -2.17
C LYS A 208 -9.13 -1.66 -1.25
N VAL A 209 -7.91 -1.97 -0.87
CA VAL A 209 -7.04 -1.07 -0.12
C VAL A 209 -5.66 -0.98 -0.76
N LEU A 210 -5.14 0.24 -0.87
CA LEU A 210 -3.76 0.50 -1.26
C LEU A 210 -2.94 0.81 -0.02
N THR A 211 -1.70 0.31 0.01
CA THR A 211 -0.74 0.55 1.09
C THR A 211 0.67 0.63 0.52
N PHE A 212 1.62 1.15 1.29
CA PHE A 212 3.05 1.01 0.95
C PHE A 212 3.60 -0.39 1.25
N GLY A 213 2.79 -1.30 1.74
CA GLY A 213 3.19 -2.66 2.10
C GLY A 213 3.62 -2.79 3.55
N ILE A 214 4.41 -3.83 3.81
CA ILE A 214 4.89 -4.18 5.15
C ILE A 214 6.05 -3.27 5.55
N PRO A 215 6.15 -2.81 6.83
CA PRO A 215 7.25 -1.99 7.32
C PRO A 215 8.64 -2.65 7.16
N LYS A 216 9.65 -1.82 6.90
CA LYS A 216 11.07 -2.21 6.79
C LYS A 216 11.36 -3.24 5.69
N LEU A 217 10.60 -3.22 4.62
CA LEU A 217 10.72 -4.14 3.50
C LEU A 217 10.98 -3.38 2.20
N ASN A 218 11.65 -4.01 1.25
CA ASN A 218 11.72 -3.57 -0.13
C ASN A 218 11.08 -4.64 -1.04
N PRO A 219 9.75 -4.58 -1.27
CA PRO A 219 9.07 -5.64 -2.00
C PRO A 219 9.56 -5.82 -3.44
N SER A 220 9.96 -4.75 -4.13
CA SER A 220 10.37 -4.82 -5.53
C SER A 220 11.72 -5.52 -5.74
N LYS A 221 12.62 -5.42 -4.75
CA LYS A 221 13.99 -6.02 -4.81
C LYS A 221 14.12 -7.31 -4.00
N LEU A 222 13.08 -7.71 -3.29
CA LEU A 222 13.11 -8.87 -2.41
C LEU A 222 13.09 -10.17 -3.21
N ASP A 223 13.98 -11.09 -2.88
CA ASP A 223 13.86 -12.48 -3.31
C ASP A 223 12.67 -13.12 -2.59
N ALA A 224 11.58 -13.30 -3.33
CA ALA A 224 10.31 -13.80 -2.81
C ALA A 224 10.48 -15.20 -2.16
N ARG A 225 11.29 -16.07 -2.77
CA ARG A 225 11.48 -17.43 -2.26
C ARG A 225 12.24 -17.41 -0.93
N ALA A 226 13.36 -16.71 -0.87
CA ALA A 226 14.15 -16.57 0.34
C ALA A 226 13.36 -15.91 1.48
N TYR A 227 12.53 -14.91 1.15
CA TYR A 227 11.66 -14.26 2.13
C TYR A 227 10.61 -15.22 2.67
N LEU A 228 9.87 -15.93 1.82
CA LEU A 228 8.84 -16.89 2.25
C LEU A 228 9.43 -18.04 3.09
N GLU A 229 10.62 -18.54 2.73
CA GLU A 229 11.34 -19.52 3.53
C GLU A 229 11.74 -18.95 4.91
N SER A 230 12.09 -17.65 4.99
CA SER A 230 12.41 -17.00 6.25
C SER A 230 11.20 -16.86 7.17
N LEU A 231 10.01 -16.62 6.63
CA LEU A 231 8.77 -16.52 7.42
C LEU A 231 8.44 -17.82 8.16
N GLN A 232 8.80 -18.98 7.61
CA GLN A 232 8.58 -20.27 8.27
C GLN A 232 9.41 -20.44 9.55
N LYS A 233 10.53 -19.70 9.67
CA LYS A 233 11.45 -19.76 10.80
C LYS A 233 11.11 -18.78 11.93
N VAL A 234 10.30 -17.75 11.68
CA VAL A 234 10.04 -16.60 12.57
C VAL A 234 8.66 -16.70 13.25
N ARG A 235 8.05 -17.88 13.30
CA ARG A 235 6.65 -18.06 13.74
C ARG A 235 6.30 -17.46 15.11
N ASP A 236 7.25 -17.23 16.03
CA ASP A 236 6.93 -16.89 17.42
C ASP A 236 7.58 -15.63 18.00
N ALA A 237 8.45 -14.94 17.28
CA ALA A 237 9.31 -13.93 17.90
C ALA A 237 8.86 -12.46 17.73
N ASP A 238 7.93 -12.13 16.84
CA ASP A 238 7.58 -10.75 16.53
C ASP A 238 6.09 -10.43 16.72
N LEU A 239 5.68 -10.36 17.98
CA LEU A 239 4.32 -9.95 18.37
C LEU A 239 4.01 -8.47 18.02
N ASN A 240 5.02 -7.68 17.67
CA ASN A 240 4.89 -6.24 17.50
C ASN A 240 4.45 -5.81 16.10
N ASN A 241 4.51 -6.69 15.09
CA ASN A 241 4.17 -6.38 13.70
C ASN A 241 3.02 -7.27 13.18
N ARG A 242 1.91 -7.28 13.89
CA ARG A 242 0.70 -7.98 13.45
C ARG A 242 -0.15 -7.13 12.52
N HIS A 243 -0.85 -7.81 11.62
CA HIS A 243 -1.76 -7.20 10.66
C HIS A 243 -3.18 -7.64 10.95
N TYR A 244 -4.08 -6.67 11.14
CA TYR A 244 -5.48 -6.92 11.44
C TYR A 244 -6.40 -6.25 10.43
N ILE A 245 -7.52 -6.89 10.14
CA ILE A 245 -8.63 -6.28 9.44
C ILE A 245 -9.74 -6.05 10.45
N ASP A 246 -10.21 -4.81 10.55
CA ASP A 246 -11.32 -4.41 11.41
C ASP A 246 -12.52 -4.05 10.55
N VAL A 247 -13.64 -4.73 10.78
CA VAL A 247 -14.91 -4.49 10.06
C VAL A 247 -16.04 -4.36 11.06
N LYS A 248 -16.82 -3.28 10.95
CA LYS A 248 -18.03 -3.09 11.75
C LYS A 248 -19.23 -3.61 10.98
N MET A 249 -19.88 -4.62 11.54
CA MET A 249 -21.03 -5.29 10.95
C MET A 249 -22.30 -4.97 11.71
N GLN A 250 -23.38 -4.69 10.98
CA GLN A 250 -24.70 -4.46 11.53
C GLN A 250 -25.57 -5.72 11.39
N PHE A 251 -26.15 -6.17 12.48
CA PHE A 251 -27.01 -7.33 12.54
C PHE A 251 -28.48 -6.97 12.28
N TYR A 252 -29.28 -7.99 11.96
CA TYR A 252 -30.73 -7.86 11.72
C TYR A 252 -31.49 -7.19 12.88
N ASN A 253 -31.00 -7.31 14.11
CA ASN A 253 -31.57 -6.66 15.28
C ASN A 253 -31.22 -5.16 15.42
N GLY A 254 -30.52 -4.58 14.45
CA GLY A 254 -30.08 -3.19 14.44
C GLY A 254 -28.90 -2.88 15.37
N LYS A 255 -28.23 -3.91 15.90
CA LYS A 255 -27.01 -3.77 16.70
C LYS A 255 -25.78 -3.97 15.85
N ASP A 256 -24.70 -3.29 16.22
CA ASP A 256 -23.41 -3.39 15.55
C ASP A 256 -22.42 -4.19 16.39
N SER A 257 -21.47 -4.82 15.73
CA SER A 257 -20.25 -5.36 16.34
C SER A 257 -19.06 -5.12 15.44
N THR A 258 -17.91 -4.84 16.02
CA THR A 258 -16.65 -4.76 15.32
C THR A 258 -15.97 -6.12 15.39
N PHE A 259 -15.63 -6.66 14.23
CA PHE A 259 -14.87 -7.88 14.09
C PHE A 259 -13.43 -7.57 13.74
N VAL A 260 -12.52 -8.21 14.43
CA VAL A 260 -11.08 -8.07 14.24
C VAL A 260 -10.51 -9.41 13.80
N PHE A 261 -9.91 -9.43 12.62
CA PHE A 261 -9.32 -10.62 12.04
C PHE A 261 -7.80 -10.48 11.98
N ASP A 262 -7.07 -11.41 12.58
CA ASP A 262 -5.62 -11.48 12.45
C ASP A 262 -5.25 -12.06 11.08
N VAL A 263 -4.78 -11.23 10.18
CA VAL A 263 -4.38 -11.60 8.82
C VAL A 263 -2.86 -11.55 8.62
N THR A 264 -2.11 -11.63 9.71
CA THR A 264 -0.66 -11.45 9.72
C THR A 264 0.04 -12.39 8.75
N ASP A 265 -0.31 -13.67 8.75
CA ASP A 265 0.34 -14.65 7.88
C ASP A 265 0.01 -14.43 6.40
N GLN A 266 -1.24 -14.04 6.09
CA GLN A 266 -1.64 -13.73 4.73
C GLN A 266 -0.94 -12.45 4.25
N ALA A 267 -0.98 -11.36 5.03
CA ALA A 267 -0.34 -10.10 4.67
C ALA A 267 1.16 -10.28 4.40
N ARG A 268 1.86 -11.05 5.24
CA ARG A 268 3.29 -11.35 5.06
C ARG A 268 3.58 -12.17 3.80
N ARG A 269 2.75 -13.17 3.49
CA ARG A 269 2.88 -13.94 2.24
C ARG A 269 2.57 -13.10 1.01
N LEU A 270 1.64 -12.17 1.12
CA LEU A 270 1.18 -11.28 0.06
C LEU A 270 1.91 -9.91 0.10
N PHE A 271 3.20 -9.89 0.38
CA PHE A 271 3.97 -8.65 0.58
C PHE A 271 4.00 -7.70 -0.63
N ARG A 272 3.60 -8.16 -1.81
CA ARG A 272 3.39 -7.36 -3.04
C ARG A 272 1.92 -7.11 -3.35
N GLY A 273 1.03 -7.24 -2.35
CA GLY A 273 -0.41 -7.19 -2.56
C GLY A 273 -0.99 -8.54 -2.97
N GLY A 274 -2.30 -8.61 -3.02
CA GLY A 274 -3.04 -9.83 -3.36
C GLY A 274 -4.39 -9.89 -2.68
N VAL A 275 -4.97 -11.08 -2.61
CA VAL A 275 -6.29 -11.30 -2.02
C VAL A 275 -6.16 -11.82 -0.60
N ILE A 276 -6.63 -11.06 0.37
CA ILE A 276 -6.76 -11.47 1.76
C ILE A 276 -8.19 -11.97 1.97
N THR A 277 -8.33 -13.23 2.37
CA THR A 277 -9.63 -13.86 2.56
C THR A 277 -9.80 -14.31 4.00
N VAL A 278 -10.92 -13.94 4.60
CA VAL A 278 -11.37 -14.40 5.91
C VAL A 278 -12.72 -15.07 5.75
N GLU A 279 -12.91 -16.22 6.40
CA GLU A 279 -14.18 -16.95 6.40
C GLU A 279 -14.75 -16.96 7.81
N LEU A 280 -16.01 -16.52 7.93
CA LEU A 280 -16.72 -16.46 9.21
C LEU A 280 -17.99 -17.30 9.14
N ASP A 281 -18.09 -18.32 10.01
CA ASP A 281 -19.29 -19.13 10.18
C ASP A 281 -20.25 -18.41 11.15
N MET A 282 -21.32 -17.84 10.60
CA MET A 282 -22.28 -17.06 11.38
C MET A 282 -23.05 -17.89 12.42
N ASP A 283 -23.09 -19.22 12.29
CA ASP A 283 -23.68 -20.09 13.32
C ASP A 283 -22.86 -20.09 14.63
N LYS A 284 -21.57 -19.78 14.54
CA LYS A 284 -20.65 -19.69 15.69
C LYS A 284 -20.53 -18.28 16.26
N VAL A 285 -21.07 -17.27 15.57
CA VAL A 285 -20.98 -15.89 16.00
C VAL A 285 -22.06 -15.57 17.03
N PRO A 286 -21.71 -15.06 18.22
CA PRO A 286 -22.68 -14.61 19.18
C PRO A 286 -23.41 -13.37 18.67
N VAL A 287 -24.73 -13.32 18.83
CA VAL A 287 -25.54 -12.17 18.43
C VAL A 287 -25.54 -11.12 19.54
N PRO A 288 -25.27 -9.84 19.23
CA PRO A 288 -25.32 -8.77 20.21
C PRO A 288 -26.71 -8.69 20.88
N ASN A 289 -26.76 -8.68 22.21
CA ASN A 289 -27.99 -8.69 22.97
C ASN A 289 -28.78 -7.38 22.81
N ARG A 290 -30.11 -7.47 22.82
CA ARG A 290 -31.03 -6.30 22.76
C ARG A 290 -30.95 -5.38 23.98
N SER A 291 -30.52 -5.88 25.14
CA SER A 291 -30.52 -5.15 26.40
C SER A 291 -29.19 -4.43 26.63
N GLY A 292 -29.20 -3.14 26.34
CA GLY A 292 -28.31 -2.11 26.92
C GLY A 292 -26.82 -2.40 26.93
N GLY A 293 -26.11 -1.80 26.02
CA GLY A 293 -24.66 -1.82 26.00
C GLY A 293 -24.15 -1.67 24.57
N SER A 294 -23.03 -1.01 24.43
CA SER A 294 -22.23 -1.02 23.21
C SER A 294 -22.06 -2.46 22.70
N GLY A 295 -22.09 -2.67 21.40
CA GLY A 295 -21.76 -3.95 20.79
C GLY A 295 -20.48 -4.52 21.39
N PHE A 296 -20.30 -5.84 21.34
CA PHE A 296 -19.05 -6.45 21.80
C PHE A 296 -18.05 -6.46 20.65
N ASP A 297 -16.80 -6.28 20.99
CA ASP A 297 -15.69 -6.46 20.06
C ASP A 297 -15.28 -7.94 20.09
N ALA A 298 -15.34 -8.60 18.94
CA ALA A 298 -14.94 -9.99 18.79
C ALA A 298 -13.60 -10.08 18.08
N VAL A 299 -12.62 -10.71 18.71
CA VAL A 299 -11.38 -11.12 18.06
C VAL A 299 -11.57 -12.53 17.55
N VAL A 300 -11.39 -12.74 16.27
CA VAL A 300 -11.47 -14.05 15.63
C VAL A 300 -10.04 -14.55 15.41
N GLU A 301 -9.59 -15.47 16.25
CA GLU A 301 -8.23 -16.03 16.20
C GLU A 301 -8.10 -17.25 15.30
N ASP A 302 -9.18 -18.05 15.19
CA ASP A 302 -9.24 -19.27 14.38
C ASP A 302 -10.19 -19.10 13.20
N TYR A 303 -9.65 -18.88 12.01
CA TYR A 303 -10.38 -18.98 10.75
C TYR A 303 -9.59 -19.84 9.75
N GLU A 304 -10.33 -20.56 8.90
CA GLU A 304 -9.71 -21.36 7.85
C GLU A 304 -9.23 -20.45 6.71
N GLU A 305 -7.93 -20.51 6.42
CA GLU A 305 -7.37 -19.84 5.23
C GLU A 305 -7.77 -20.62 3.98
N LYS A 306 -8.61 -20.00 3.14
CA LYS A 306 -8.98 -20.54 1.81
C LYS A 306 -8.84 -19.45 0.77
N GLU A 307 -8.12 -19.76 -0.32
CA GLU A 307 -8.08 -18.88 -1.47
C GLU A 307 -9.40 -18.97 -2.26
N TRP A 308 -10.15 -17.88 -2.25
CA TRP A 308 -11.34 -17.70 -3.06
C TRP A 308 -11.25 -16.35 -3.76
N ILE A 309 -11.45 -16.34 -5.07
CA ILE A 309 -11.56 -15.11 -5.86
C ILE A 309 -13.02 -15.02 -6.31
N PHE A 310 -13.69 -13.96 -5.90
CA PHE A 310 -15.00 -13.60 -6.43
C PHE A 310 -14.84 -12.37 -7.35
N ASP A 311 -15.52 -12.34 -8.48
CA ASP A 311 -15.63 -11.13 -9.30
C ASP A 311 -16.48 -10.10 -8.55
N MET A 312 -15.86 -8.97 -8.16
CA MET A 312 -16.50 -7.87 -7.42
C MET A 312 -16.93 -6.74 -8.36
#